data_1f487a0afcec234ed531a1b970710524
#
_entry.id   1f487a0afcec234ed531a1b970710524
#
_cell.length_a   1.000
_cell.length_b   1.000
_cell.length_c   1.000
_cell.angle_alpha   90.00
_cell.angle_beta   90.00
_cell.angle_gamma   90.00
#
_symmetry.space_group_name_H-M   'P 1'
#
loop_
_entity.id
_entity.type
_entity.pdbx_description
1 polymer ?
#
loop_
_entity_poly.entity_id
_entity_poly.type
_entity_poly.pdbx_seq_one_letter_code
_entity_poly.pdbx_strand_id
1 'polypeptide(L)'
;MLAALTDLGLKLVDLTQVNFVTRSAPMGPVPAEVVHAAFYNFNPESIAAVIPAAWKSATPEAILAAQAAAFSQPLAAALSVVAPPELVELATLSRIAAEVASRQQEGRPLLAGLASLPWPTDVHMIIWHAMKILREHRGDGHIACLVVEGLSGIEALVVHEALGPGPPMGILRPMRGWSHEAWADAIRGLRRRDWLTDDDVPTLSEEGRRRRRAIEDRTDELAANAFEPIGGANVERMITIGGNIAKALNAAGLGLAPHVTAFATDGAP
;
A
#
# COMPACT_ATOMS: atom_id res chain seq x y z
N MET A 1 7.67 2.81 -16.47
CA MET A 1 6.89 3.78 -15.66
C MET A 1 7.56 5.15 -15.60
N LEU A 2 8.79 5.28 -15.05
CA LEU A 2 9.44 6.60 -14.96
C LEU A 2 9.55 7.30 -16.33
N ALA A 3 10.00 6.60 -17.38
CA ALA A 3 10.05 7.12 -18.74
C ALA A 3 8.69 7.63 -19.23
N ALA A 4 7.63 6.84 -19.07
CA ALA A 4 6.28 7.23 -19.51
C ALA A 4 5.74 8.50 -18.81
N LEU A 5 6.14 8.72 -17.56
CA LEU A 5 5.79 9.95 -16.83
C LEU A 5 6.70 11.14 -17.24
N THR A 6 7.96 10.85 -17.57
CA THR A 6 8.86 11.87 -18.12
C THR A 6 8.36 12.40 -19.47
N ASP A 7 7.80 11.55 -20.32
CA ASP A 7 7.20 11.92 -21.61
C ASP A 7 5.98 12.85 -21.43
N LEU A 8 5.31 12.79 -20.27
CA LEU A 8 4.26 13.74 -19.87
C LEU A 8 4.80 15.05 -19.27
N GLY A 9 6.13 15.23 -19.22
CA GLY A 9 6.78 16.42 -18.67
C GLY A 9 7.00 16.41 -17.16
N LEU A 10 6.75 15.28 -16.47
CA LEU A 10 7.03 15.17 -15.05
C LEU A 10 8.53 14.97 -14.81
N LYS A 11 9.09 15.75 -13.88
CA LYS A 11 10.51 15.70 -13.48
C LYS A 11 10.64 14.87 -12.20
N LEU A 12 10.45 13.56 -12.31
CA LEU A 12 10.54 12.63 -11.19
C LEU A 12 11.93 11.97 -11.16
N VAL A 13 12.53 11.85 -9.99
CA VAL A 13 13.92 11.37 -9.84
C VAL A 13 14.01 9.93 -9.32
N ASP A 14 12.95 9.42 -8.71
CA ASP A 14 12.93 8.09 -8.12
C ASP A 14 11.53 7.44 -8.09
N LEU A 15 11.48 6.19 -7.68
CA LEU A 15 10.22 5.42 -7.59
C LEU A 15 9.31 5.92 -6.46
N THR A 16 9.84 6.59 -5.45
CA THR A 16 9.04 7.17 -4.37
C THR A 16 8.19 8.33 -4.91
N GLN A 17 8.82 9.19 -5.70
CA GLN A 17 8.11 10.29 -6.37
C GLN A 17 7.09 9.78 -7.39
N VAL A 18 7.43 8.72 -8.14
CA VAL A 18 6.48 8.02 -9.02
C VAL A 18 5.27 7.53 -8.21
N ASN A 19 5.51 6.91 -7.05
CA ASN A 19 4.43 6.45 -6.17
C ASN A 19 3.56 7.61 -5.66
N PHE A 20 4.16 8.74 -5.27
CA PHE A 20 3.37 9.91 -4.83
C PHE A 20 2.39 10.35 -5.91
N VAL A 21 2.85 10.47 -7.14
CA VAL A 21 2.03 10.95 -8.25
C VAL A 21 0.99 9.91 -8.68
N THR A 22 1.40 8.68 -8.92
CA THR A 22 0.50 7.65 -9.50
C THR A 22 -0.52 7.11 -8.51
N ARG A 23 -0.17 7.01 -7.21
CA ARG A 23 -1.09 6.54 -6.18
C ARG A 23 -2.09 7.60 -5.75
N SER A 24 -1.73 8.89 -5.82
CA SER A 24 -2.64 9.99 -5.49
C SER A 24 -3.50 10.45 -6.68
N ALA A 25 -3.08 10.20 -7.92
CA ALA A 25 -3.83 10.60 -9.12
C ALA A 25 -5.33 10.23 -9.10
N PRO A 26 -5.75 9.06 -8.57
CA PRO A 26 -7.18 8.74 -8.47
C PRO A 26 -8.00 9.72 -7.61
N MET A 27 -7.37 10.45 -6.68
CA MET A 27 -8.05 11.47 -5.88
C MET A 27 -8.23 12.82 -6.61
N GLY A 28 -7.73 12.92 -7.85
CA GLY A 28 -7.69 14.18 -8.58
C GLY A 28 -6.48 15.06 -8.20
N PRO A 29 -6.45 16.33 -8.64
CA PRO A 29 -5.32 17.23 -8.43
C PRO A 29 -5.33 17.85 -7.02
N VAL A 30 -5.32 17.00 -6.00
CA VAL A 30 -5.34 17.39 -4.58
C VAL A 30 -4.00 18.02 -4.14
N PRO A 31 -3.98 18.89 -3.11
CA PRO A 31 -2.76 19.47 -2.58
C PRO A 31 -1.93 18.45 -1.78
N ALA A 32 -0.67 18.79 -1.51
CA ALA A 32 0.29 17.92 -0.83
C ALA A 32 -0.18 17.48 0.56
N GLU A 33 -0.87 18.33 1.27
CA GLU A 33 -1.42 18.06 2.61
C GLU A 33 -2.46 16.94 2.57
N VAL A 34 -3.31 16.90 1.54
CA VAL A 34 -4.30 15.82 1.37
C VAL A 34 -3.61 14.51 1.01
N VAL A 35 -2.58 14.57 0.14
CA VAL A 35 -1.76 13.39 -0.18
C VAL A 35 -1.04 12.88 1.07
N HIS A 36 -0.45 13.77 1.88
CA HIS A 36 0.21 13.40 3.14
C HIS A 36 -0.78 12.72 4.11
N ALA A 37 -1.96 13.29 4.29
CA ALA A 37 -2.98 12.72 5.16
C ALA A 37 -3.38 11.29 4.73
N ALA A 38 -3.53 11.05 3.41
CA ALA A 38 -3.88 9.75 2.86
C ALA A 38 -2.72 8.74 2.85
N PHE A 39 -1.47 9.21 2.72
CA PHE A 39 -0.27 8.34 2.69
C PHE A 39 0.32 8.09 4.07
N TYR A 40 0.01 8.94 5.01
CA TYR A 40 0.26 8.89 6.44
C TYR A 40 1.73 8.82 6.88
N ASN A 41 2.49 7.81 6.42
CA ASN A 41 3.82 7.50 6.95
C ASN A 41 5.02 8.12 6.19
N PHE A 42 4.75 8.89 5.12
CA PHE A 42 5.79 9.63 4.42
C PHE A 42 6.02 11.01 5.03
N ASN A 43 7.27 11.48 4.99
CA ASN A 43 7.58 12.85 5.37
C ASN A 43 6.80 13.84 4.48
N PRO A 44 6.07 14.81 5.06
CA PRO A 44 5.27 15.78 4.28
C PRO A 44 6.12 16.63 3.33
N GLU A 45 7.37 16.96 3.67
CA GLU A 45 8.27 17.71 2.81
C GLU A 45 8.62 16.94 1.52
N SER A 46 8.79 15.62 1.65
CA SER A 46 9.05 14.75 0.47
C SER A 46 7.87 14.74 -0.50
N ILE A 47 6.63 14.78 0.01
CA ILE A 47 5.43 14.86 -0.82
C ILE A 47 5.31 16.26 -1.43
N ALA A 48 5.51 17.31 -0.62
CA ALA A 48 5.39 18.69 -1.06
C ALA A 48 6.43 19.07 -2.15
N ALA A 49 7.57 18.41 -2.17
CA ALA A 49 8.58 18.58 -3.22
C ALA A 49 8.09 18.13 -4.62
N VAL A 50 7.06 17.30 -4.68
CA VAL A 50 6.52 16.72 -5.93
C VAL A 50 5.12 17.24 -6.23
N ILE A 51 4.25 17.24 -5.23
CA ILE A 51 2.87 17.70 -5.31
C ILE A 51 2.81 19.15 -4.76
N PRO A 52 2.19 20.13 -5.40
CA PRO A 52 1.28 20.01 -6.56
C PRO A 52 1.96 20.26 -7.93
N ALA A 53 3.31 20.32 -7.98
CA ALA A 53 4.02 20.61 -9.25
C ALA A 53 3.66 19.59 -10.36
N ALA A 54 3.47 18.32 -9.98
CA ALA A 54 3.07 17.24 -10.90
C ALA A 54 1.77 17.59 -11.65
N TRP A 55 0.77 18.17 -10.96
CA TRP A 55 -0.52 18.52 -11.54
C TRP A 55 -0.46 19.69 -12.56
N LYS A 56 0.64 20.46 -12.53
CA LYS A 56 0.90 21.49 -13.53
C LYS A 56 1.50 20.92 -14.80
N SER A 57 2.17 19.78 -14.71
CA SER A 57 2.83 19.11 -15.84
C SER A 57 1.88 18.17 -16.58
N ALA A 58 1.06 17.43 -15.85
CA ALA A 58 0.10 16.47 -16.43
C ALA A 58 -1.17 16.37 -15.60
N THR A 59 -2.29 16.07 -16.24
CA THR A 59 -3.54 15.84 -15.53
C THR A 59 -3.54 14.45 -14.85
N PRO A 60 -4.30 14.24 -13.77
CA PRO A 60 -4.44 12.92 -13.15
C PRO A 60 -4.84 11.83 -14.15
N GLU A 61 -5.74 12.13 -15.09
CA GLU A 61 -6.20 11.20 -16.12
C GLU A 61 -5.06 10.77 -17.05
N ALA A 62 -4.22 11.71 -17.49
CA ALA A 62 -3.05 11.43 -18.33
C ALA A 62 -2.04 10.56 -17.58
N ILE A 63 -1.82 10.82 -16.29
CA ILE A 63 -0.94 10.03 -15.43
C ILE A 63 -1.47 8.60 -15.27
N LEU A 64 -2.76 8.43 -15.02
CA LEU A 64 -3.41 7.12 -14.89
C LEU A 64 -3.35 6.33 -16.19
N ALA A 65 -3.59 6.98 -17.33
CA ALA A 65 -3.47 6.37 -18.65
C ALA A 65 -2.03 5.90 -18.93
N ALA A 66 -1.02 6.74 -18.65
CA ALA A 66 0.39 6.38 -18.80
C ALA A 66 0.78 5.23 -17.86
N GLN A 67 0.27 5.23 -16.63
CA GLN A 67 0.47 4.14 -15.69
C GLN A 67 -0.10 2.83 -16.24
N ALA A 68 -1.35 2.83 -16.69
CA ALA A 68 -2.00 1.65 -17.24
C ALA A 68 -1.26 1.10 -18.47
N ALA A 69 -0.89 1.97 -19.40
CA ALA A 69 -0.13 1.60 -20.59
C ALA A 69 1.23 0.98 -20.25
N ALA A 70 1.96 1.56 -19.30
CA ALA A 70 3.28 1.08 -18.89
C ALA A 70 3.23 -0.26 -18.15
N PHE A 71 2.13 -0.60 -17.47
CA PHE A 71 2.00 -1.86 -16.73
C PHE A 71 1.34 -2.98 -17.53
N SER A 72 0.49 -2.69 -18.51
CA SER A 72 -0.35 -3.70 -19.17
C SER A 72 0.47 -4.86 -19.76
N GLN A 73 1.43 -4.59 -20.63
CA GLN A 73 2.21 -5.66 -21.25
C GLN A 73 3.15 -6.40 -20.28
N PRO A 74 3.95 -5.71 -19.43
CA PRO A 74 4.78 -6.41 -18.44
C PRO A 74 3.96 -7.28 -17.48
N LEU A 75 2.79 -6.81 -17.06
CA LEU A 75 1.91 -7.58 -16.19
C LEU A 75 1.33 -8.81 -16.91
N ALA A 76 0.86 -8.64 -18.14
CA ALA A 76 0.36 -9.78 -18.93
C ALA A 76 1.44 -10.84 -19.16
N ALA A 77 2.68 -10.41 -19.46
CA ALA A 77 3.81 -11.31 -19.61
C ALA A 77 4.16 -12.04 -18.30
N ALA A 78 4.17 -11.34 -17.18
CA ALA A 78 4.45 -11.93 -15.88
C ALA A 78 3.36 -12.93 -15.44
N LEU A 79 2.09 -12.66 -15.78
CA LEU A 79 0.97 -13.54 -15.45
C LEU A 79 0.81 -14.73 -16.41
N SER A 80 1.55 -14.77 -17.53
CA SER A 80 1.46 -15.86 -18.52
C SER A 80 1.85 -17.25 -18.01
N VAL A 81 2.49 -17.32 -16.84
CA VAL A 81 2.83 -18.58 -16.15
C VAL A 81 1.64 -19.22 -15.41
N VAL A 82 0.54 -18.47 -15.25
CA VAL A 82 -0.69 -18.95 -14.63
C VAL A 82 -1.68 -19.35 -15.73
N ALA A 83 -2.36 -20.47 -15.54
CA ALA A 83 -3.31 -20.98 -16.53
C ALA A 83 -4.43 -19.93 -16.78
N PRO A 84 -4.82 -19.70 -18.05
CA PRO A 84 -5.84 -18.70 -18.36
C PRO A 84 -7.16 -18.86 -17.60
N PRO A 85 -7.70 -20.07 -17.34
CA PRO A 85 -8.90 -20.23 -16.52
C PRO A 85 -8.72 -19.74 -15.08
N GLU A 86 -7.54 -19.94 -14.48
CA GLU A 86 -7.25 -19.47 -13.13
C GLU A 86 -7.14 -17.94 -13.07
N LEU A 87 -6.59 -17.30 -14.12
CA LEU A 87 -6.58 -15.84 -14.22
C LEU A 87 -7.99 -15.25 -14.33
N VAL A 88 -8.86 -15.88 -15.12
CA VAL A 88 -10.27 -15.47 -15.22
C VAL A 88 -11.00 -15.66 -13.90
N GLU A 89 -10.77 -16.78 -13.23
CA GLU A 89 -11.32 -17.05 -11.89
C GLU A 89 -10.87 -15.98 -10.88
N LEU A 90 -9.56 -15.71 -10.82
CA LEU A 90 -9.01 -14.67 -9.92
C LEU A 90 -9.57 -13.28 -10.24
N ALA A 91 -9.66 -12.91 -11.54
CA ALA A 91 -10.24 -11.64 -11.94
C ALA A 91 -11.70 -11.51 -11.50
N THR A 92 -12.47 -12.57 -11.61
CA THR A 92 -13.89 -12.61 -11.22
C THR A 92 -14.03 -12.46 -9.71
N LEU A 93 -13.34 -13.28 -8.93
CA LEU A 93 -13.42 -13.26 -7.48
C LEU A 93 -12.90 -11.95 -6.89
N SER A 94 -11.74 -11.48 -7.37
CA SER A 94 -11.17 -10.22 -6.89
C SER A 94 -12.03 -9.01 -7.26
N ARG A 95 -12.68 -9.02 -8.41
CA ARG A 95 -13.62 -7.97 -8.79
C ARG A 95 -14.84 -7.94 -7.89
N ILE A 96 -15.45 -9.07 -7.58
CA ILE A 96 -16.59 -9.15 -6.66
C ILE A 96 -16.20 -8.55 -5.29
N ALA A 97 -15.08 -8.96 -4.72
CA ALA A 97 -14.60 -8.43 -3.45
C ALA A 97 -14.31 -6.92 -3.53
N ALA A 98 -13.66 -6.46 -4.58
CA ALA A 98 -13.34 -5.05 -4.78
C ALA A 98 -14.60 -4.17 -4.99
N GLU A 99 -15.63 -4.68 -5.65
CA GLU A 99 -16.92 -3.97 -5.79
C GLU A 99 -17.64 -3.81 -4.44
N VAL A 100 -17.52 -4.79 -3.53
CA VAL A 100 -18.01 -4.66 -2.16
C VAL A 100 -17.21 -3.62 -1.38
N ALA A 101 -15.88 -3.72 -1.41
CA ALA A 101 -14.98 -2.76 -0.79
C ALA A 101 -15.26 -1.32 -1.27
N SER A 102 -15.51 -1.15 -2.57
CA SER A 102 -15.78 0.16 -3.20
C SER A 102 -17.03 0.87 -2.68
N ARG A 103 -17.90 0.19 -1.95
CA ARG A 103 -19.09 0.79 -1.32
C ARG A 103 -18.80 1.37 0.07
N GLN A 104 -17.61 1.15 0.61
CA GLN A 104 -17.22 1.54 1.98
C GLN A 104 -16.19 2.66 1.93
N GLN A 105 -16.58 3.81 1.37
CA GLN A 105 -15.67 4.93 1.08
C GLN A 105 -15.47 5.90 2.24
N GLU A 106 -16.33 5.85 3.25
CA GLU A 106 -16.29 6.77 4.38
C GLU A 106 -14.95 6.67 5.12
N GLY A 107 -14.24 7.79 5.20
CA GLY A 107 -12.92 7.86 5.81
C GLY A 107 -11.79 7.19 5.00
N ARG A 108 -12.05 6.80 3.74
CA ARG A 108 -11.09 6.09 2.88
C ARG A 108 -10.83 6.83 1.57
N PRO A 109 -9.99 7.88 1.59
CA PRO A 109 -9.79 8.75 0.43
C PRO A 109 -9.12 8.06 -0.76
N LEU A 110 -8.16 7.16 -0.53
CA LEU A 110 -7.49 6.43 -1.61
C LEU A 110 -8.42 5.40 -2.26
N LEU A 111 -9.19 4.69 -1.42
CA LEU A 111 -10.23 3.80 -1.90
C LEU A 111 -11.26 4.55 -2.73
N ALA A 112 -11.78 5.67 -2.23
CA ALA A 112 -12.80 6.46 -2.91
C ALA A 112 -12.32 6.93 -4.29
N GLY A 113 -11.10 7.42 -4.37
CA GLY A 113 -10.49 7.79 -5.64
C GLY A 113 -10.39 6.62 -6.63
N LEU A 114 -9.92 5.45 -6.19
CA LEU A 114 -9.82 4.26 -7.03
C LEU A 114 -11.19 3.70 -7.45
N ALA A 115 -12.15 3.69 -6.54
CA ALA A 115 -13.50 3.21 -6.80
C ALA A 115 -14.27 4.06 -7.83
N SER A 116 -13.87 5.33 -8.03
CA SER A 116 -14.46 6.21 -9.04
C SER A 116 -13.98 5.93 -10.46
N LEU A 117 -12.89 5.17 -10.61
CA LEU A 117 -12.31 4.89 -11.92
C LEU A 117 -13.09 3.80 -12.67
N PRO A 118 -13.17 3.86 -14.02
CA PRO A 118 -13.81 2.81 -14.79
C PRO A 118 -13.03 1.51 -14.69
N TRP A 119 -13.75 0.39 -14.67
CA TRP A 119 -13.16 -0.94 -14.72
C TRP A 119 -12.48 -1.20 -16.05
N PRO A 120 -11.26 -1.73 -16.07
CA PRO A 120 -10.62 -2.20 -17.30
C PRO A 120 -11.34 -3.45 -17.84
N THR A 121 -11.06 -3.79 -19.11
CA THR A 121 -11.65 -4.95 -19.79
C THR A 121 -10.72 -6.16 -19.82
N ASP A 122 -9.41 -5.92 -19.83
CA ASP A 122 -8.41 -6.98 -19.90
C ASP A 122 -8.26 -7.71 -18.56
N VAL A 123 -8.24 -9.03 -18.56
CA VAL A 123 -8.22 -9.88 -17.36
C VAL A 123 -7.10 -9.49 -16.39
N HIS A 124 -5.87 -9.31 -16.89
CA HIS A 124 -4.73 -8.91 -16.06
C HIS A 124 -4.90 -7.52 -15.47
N MET A 125 -5.54 -6.59 -16.18
CA MET A 125 -5.81 -5.23 -15.70
C MET A 125 -6.98 -5.20 -14.72
N ILE A 126 -7.98 -6.09 -14.86
CA ILE A 126 -9.05 -6.28 -13.86
C ILE A 126 -8.43 -6.73 -12.54
N ILE A 127 -7.55 -7.75 -12.57
CA ILE A 127 -6.85 -8.23 -11.36
C ILE A 127 -6.06 -7.08 -10.71
N TRP A 128 -5.28 -6.34 -11.49
CA TRP A 128 -4.47 -5.23 -10.98
C TRP A 128 -5.33 -4.12 -10.36
N HIS A 129 -6.44 -3.75 -11.00
CA HIS A 129 -7.35 -2.72 -10.49
C HIS A 129 -8.04 -3.18 -9.19
N ALA A 130 -8.55 -4.42 -9.18
CA ALA A 130 -9.16 -5.02 -7.99
C ALA A 130 -8.19 -5.06 -6.80
N MET A 131 -6.95 -5.50 -7.03
CA MET A 131 -5.92 -5.56 -5.97
C MET A 131 -5.56 -4.17 -5.44
N LYS A 132 -5.55 -3.13 -6.28
CA LYS A 132 -5.38 -1.74 -5.83
C LYS A 132 -6.52 -1.31 -4.92
N ILE A 133 -7.77 -1.57 -5.31
CA ILE A 133 -8.96 -1.24 -4.50
C ILE A 133 -8.90 -1.96 -3.15
N LEU A 134 -8.69 -3.27 -3.12
CA LEU A 134 -8.63 -4.08 -1.89
C LEU A 134 -7.47 -3.63 -0.98
N ARG A 135 -6.31 -3.32 -1.58
CA ARG A 135 -5.16 -2.78 -0.84
C ARG A 135 -5.47 -1.45 -0.17
N GLU A 136 -6.09 -0.50 -0.90
CA GLU A 136 -6.40 0.80 -0.31
C GLU A 136 -7.59 0.72 0.66
N HIS A 137 -8.55 -0.19 0.44
CA HIS A 137 -9.61 -0.48 1.40
C HIS A 137 -9.05 -0.88 2.77
N ARG A 138 -8.12 -1.86 2.80
CA ARG A 138 -7.43 -2.27 4.04
C ARG A 138 -6.50 -1.16 4.55
N GLY A 139 -5.76 -0.50 3.65
CA GLY A 139 -4.77 0.53 3.99
C GLY A 139 -5.38 1.76 4.66
N ASP A 140 -6.45 2.31 4.08
CA ASP A 140 -7.17 3.45 4.68
C ASP A 140 -7.77 3.07 6.04
N GLY A 141 -8.31 1.83 6.17
CA GLY A 141 -8.80 1.30 7.45
C GLY A 141 -7.69 1.15 8.49
N HIS A 142 -6.50 0.69 8.09
CA HIS A 142 -5.34 0.61 8.96
C HIS A 142 -4.90 1.98 9.48
N ILE A 143 -4.88 2.99 8.61
CA ILE A 143 -4.57 4.38 9.02
C ILE A 143 -5.56 4.87 10.09
N ALA A 144 -6.85 4.58 9.94
CA ALA A 144 -7.85 4.93 10.96
C ALA A 144 -7.52 4.26 12.31
N CYS A 145 -7.12 2.99 12.33
CA CYS A 145 -6.70 2.30 13.54
C CYS A 145 -5.44 2.93 14.17
N LEU A 146 -4.44 3.32 13.36
CA LEU A 146 -3.26 4.01 13.84
C LEU A 146 -3.58 5.36 14.48
N VAL A 147 -4.50 6.12 13.89
CA VAL A 147 -4.96 7.41 14.42
C VAL A 147 -5.65 7.22 15.77
N VAL A 148 -6.53 6.22 15.90
CA VAL A 148 -7.21 5.89 17.17
C VAL A 148 -6.22 5.53 18.27
N GLU A 149 -5.13 4.81 17.94
CA GLU A 149 -4.06 4.46 18.88
C GLU A 149 -3.07 5.59 19.15
N GLY A 150 -3.27 6.76 18.53
CA GLY A 150 -2.41 7.94 18.73
C GLY A 150 -0.99 7.75 18.20
N LEU A 151 -0.79 6.90 17.20
CA LEU A 151 0.48 6.73 16.50
C LEU A 151 0.57 7.70 15.33
N SER A 152 1.58 8.52 15.26
CA SER A 152 1.91 9.30 14.06
C SER A 152 2.48 8.41 12.96
N GLY A 153 2.56 8.94 11.74
CA GLY A 153 3.08 8.17 10.60
C GLY A 153 4.50 7.64 10.78
N ILE A 154 5.39 8.45 11.38
CA ILE A 154 6.76 8.03 11.68
C ILE A 154 6.79 6.99 12.82
N GLU A 155 5.97 7.16 13.86
CA GLU A 155 5.88 6.21 14.96
C GLU A 155 5.33 4.85 14.51
N ALA A 156 4.37 4.83 13.58
CA ALA A 156 3.87 3.61 12.98
C ALA A 156 4.98 2.82 12.26
N LEU A 157 5.91 3.53 11.57
CA LEU A 157 7.08 2.89 10.94
C LEU A 157 8.04 2.30 11.97
N VAL A 158 8.34 3.05 13.05
CA VAL A 158 9.22 2.56 14.13
C VAL A 158 8.61 1.33 14.80
N VAL A 159 7.31 1.36 15.13
CA VAL A 159 6.58 0.22 15.69
C VAL A 159 6.61 -0.99 14.76
N HIS A 160 6.49 -0.76 13.44
CA HIS A 160 6.58 -1.83 12.45
C HIS A 160 7.98 -2.48 12.43
N GLU A 161 9.06 -1.70 12.40
CA GLU A 161 10.42 -2.25 12.41
C GLU A 161 10.76 -2.93 13.73
N ALA A 162 10.15 -2.52 14.85
CA ALA A 162 10.38 -3.10 16.17
C ALA A 162 9.67 -4.46 16.39
N LEU A 163 8.87 -4.94 15.44
CA LEU A 163 8.16 -6.23 15.54
C LEU A 163 9.08 -7.46 15.62
N GLY A 164 10.30 -7.39 15.11
CA GLY A 164 11.24 -8.53 15.10
C GLY A 164 11.54 -9.01 13.69
N PRO A 165 11.68 -10.31 13.37
CA PRO A 165 12.49 -10.75 12.23
C PRO A 165 12.02 -10.16 10.88
N GLY A 166 12.41 -8.91 10.65
CA GLY A 166 12.07 -8.08 9.51
C GLY A 166 13.29 -7.28 9.05
N PRO A 167 13.08 -6.21 8.28
CA PRO A 167 14.18 -5.34 7.88
C PRO A 167 14.87 -4.73 9.10
N PRO A 168 16.20 -4.47 9.02
CA PRO A 168 16.92 -3.83 10.10
C PRO A 168 16.28 -2.51 10.52
N MET A 169 16.30 -2.22 11.81
CA MET A 169 15.81 -0.95 12.38
C MET A 169 16.39 0.24 11.62
N GLY A 170 15.55 1.16 11.19
CA GLY A 170 15.92 2.39 10.49
C GLY A 170 15.99 2.27 8.96
N ILE A 171 15.69 1.11 8.35
CA ILE A 171 15.68 0.98 6.89
C ILE A 171 14.52 1.76 6.24
N LEU A 172 13.37 1.82 6.91
CA LEU A 172 12.20 2.55 6.41
C LEU A 172 12.36 4.07 6.52
N ARG A 173 13.20 4.51 7.45
CA ARG A 173 13.44 5.94 7.67
C ARG A 173 13.81 6.70 6.39
N PRO A 174 14.92 6.38 5.68
CA PRO A 174 15.28 7.08 4.44
C PRO A 174 14.28 6.82 3.32
N MET A 175 13.68 5.62 3.24
CA MET A 175 12.66 5.28 2.23
C MET A 175 11.38 6.12 2.35
N ARG A 176 11.12 6.68 3.52
CA ARG A 176 9.97 7.54 3.80
C ARG A 176 10.35 9.01 3.98
N GLY A 177 11.63 9.35 3.74
CA GLY A 177 12.13 10.73 3.76
C GLY A 177 12.33 11.33 5.16
N TRP A 178 12.39 10.50 6.23
CA TRP A 178 12.55 11.00 7.59
C TRP A 178 14.01 11.23 7.97
N SER A 179 14.28 12.30 8.73
CA SER A 179 15.59 12.60 9.29
C SER A 179 15.96 11.64 10.43
N HIS A 180 17.26 11.54 10.75
CA HIS A 180 17.72 10.79 11.92
C HIS A 180 17.16 11.35 13.22
N GLU A 181 17.08 12.67 13.32
CA GLU A 181 16.56 13.37 14.50
C GLU A 181 15.08 13.06 14.75
N ALA A 182 14.23 13.23 13.72
CA ALA A 182 12.81 12.92 13.82
C ALA A 182 12.57 11.43 14.17
N TRP A 183 13.38 10.53 13.63
CA TRP A 183 13.30 9.10 13.94
C TRP A 183 13.68 8.82 15.41
N ALA A 184 14.77 9.42 15.90
CA ALA A 184 15.18 9.30 17.30
C ALA A 184 14.13 9.89 18.25
N ASP A 185 13.48 11.01 17.87
CA ASP A 185 12.39 11.60 18.65
C ASP A 185 11.17 10.68 18.72
N ALA A 186 10.81 10.03 17.62
CA ALA A 186 9.74 9.05 17.60
C ALA A 186 10.04 7.86 18.52
N ILE A 187 11.26 7.31 18.50
CA ILE A 187 11.69 6.25 19.42
C ILE A 187 11.56 6.71 20.86
N ARG A 188 12.07 7.91 21.20
CA ARG A 188 11.95 8.46 22.57
C ARG A 188 10.49 8.63 23.01
N GLY A 189 9.63 9.10 22.08
CA GLY A 189 8.19 9.24 22.32
C GLY A 189 7.50 7.91 22.59
N LEU A 190 7.82 6.90 21.81
CA LEU A 190 7.28 5.54 21.94
C LEU A 190 7.72 4.84 23.22
N ARG A 191 8.99 5.00 23.64
CA ARG A 191 9.49 4.51 24.93
C ARG A 191 8.69 5.09 26.10
N ARG A 192 8.51 6.41 26.13
CA ARG A 192 7.73 7.08 27.19
C ARG A 192 6.29 6.59 27.31
N ARG A 193 5.73 6.06 26.22
CA ARG A 193 4.35 5.53 26.14
C ARG A 193 4.28 4.01 26.26
N ASP A 194 5.40 3.37 26.62
CA ASP A 194 5.51 1.91 26.80
C ASP A 194 5.19 1.10 25.53
N TRP A 195 5.54 1.66 24.34
CA TRP A 195 5.51 0.90 23.09
C TRP A 195 6.77 0.09 22.84
N LEU A 196 7.93 0.62 23.29
CA LEU A 196 9.25 0.07 23.00
C LEU A 196 10.02 -0.20 24.31
N THR A 197 10.90 -1.18 24.25
CA THR A 197 11.90 -1.44 25.28
C THR A 197 12.98 -0.34 25.32
N ASP A 198 13.72 -0.26 26.44
CA ASP A 198 14.84 0.67 26.59
C ASP A 198 16.17 0.13 26.05
N ASP A 199 16.17 -1.03 25.40
CA ASP A 199 17.36 -1.64 24.80
C ASP A 199 18.01 -0.74 23.73
N ASP A 200 19.30 -0.94 23.48
CA ASP A 200 20.05 -0.18 22.45
C ASP A 200 19.38 -0.31 21.07
N VAL A 201 18.96 -1.52 20.70
CA VAL A 201 18.09 -1.77 19.56
C VAL A 201 16.67 -1.96 20.10
N PRO A 202 15.78 -0.96 19.93
CA PRO A 202 14.46 -1.04 20.52
C PRO A 202 13.63 -2.15 19.85
N THR A 203 12.98 -2.94 20.69
CA THR A 203 11.95 -3.91 20.29
C THR A 203 10.62 -3.50 20.91
N LEU A 204 9.52 -4.13 20.49
CA LEU A 204 8.23 -3.87 21.15
C LEU A 204 8.26 -4.37 22.59
N SER A 205 7.77 -3.55 23.53
CA SER A 205 7.43 -3.98 24.88
C SER A 205 6.29 -5.02 24.85
N GLU A 206 5.95 -5.62 25.98
CA GLU A 206 4.78 -6.51 26.07
C GLU A 206 3.49 -5.74 25.73
N GLU A 207 3.34 -4.54 26.28
CA GLU A 207 2.21 -3.66 25.98
C GLU A 207 2.19 -3.21 24.52
N GLY A 208 3.36 -2.85 23.96
CA GLY A 208 3.50 -2.51 22.55
C GLY A 208 3.07 -3.64 21.63
N ARG A 209 3.44 -4.90 21.94
CA ARG A 209 2.98 -6.08 21.18
C ARG A 209 1.47 -6.27 21.28
N ARG A 210 0.90 -6.09 22.47
CA ARG A 210 -0.55 -6.20 22.69
C ARG A 210 -1.31 -5.18 21.86
N ARG A 211 -0.90 -3.91 21.94
CA ARG A 211 -1.53 -2.83 21.16
C ARG A 211 -1.35 -3.01 19.66
N ARG A 212 -0.16 -3.45 19.23
CA ARG A 212 0.11 -3.70 17.80
C ARG A 212 -0.79 -4.81 17.25
N ARG A 213 -1.00 -5.90 18.01
CA ARG A 213 -1.97 -6.93 17.62
C ARG A 213 -3.38 -6.38 17.54
N ALA A 214 -3.83 -5.59 18.51
CA ALA A 214 -5.17 -4.99 18.48
C ALA A 214 -5.39 -4.07 17.26
N ILE A 215 -4.34 -3.37 16.79
CA ILE A 215 -4.39 -2.60 15.54
C ILE A 215 -4.62 -3.53 14.34
N GLU A 216 -3.87 -4.65 14.24
CA GLU A 216 -4.03 -5.59 13.14
C GLU A 216 -5.39 -6.28 13.17
N ASP A 217 -5.81 -6.79 14.33
CA ASP A 217 -7.11 -7.43 14.51
C ASP A 217 -8.25 -6.50 14.06
N ARG A 218 -8.19 -5.25 14.47
CA ARG A 218 -9.18 -4.24 14.05
C ARG A 218 -9.08 -3.92 12.56
N THR A 219 -7.88 -3.86 12.01
CA THR A 219 -7.66 -3.64 10.57
C THR A 219 -8.25 -4.78 9.76
N ASP A 220 -8.06 -6.02 10.20
CA ASP A 220 -8.57 -7.21 9.54
C ASP A 220 -10.10 -7.29 9.64
N GLU A 221 -10.69 -6.97 10.80
CA GLU A 221 -12.15 -6.83 10.95
C GLU A 221 -12.73 -5.82 9.95
N LEU A 222 -12.08 -4.64 9.80
CA LEU A 222 -12.52 -3.59 8.87
C LEU A 222 -12.36 -3.99 7.39
N ALA A 223 -11.50 -4.97 7.08
CA ALA A 223 -11.23 -5.41 5.72
C ALA A 223 -12.00 -6.68 5.33
N ALA A 224 -12.36 -7.53 6.30
CA ALA A 224 -12.90 -8.87 6.08
C ALA A 224 -14.21 -8.88 5.30
N ASN A 225 -15.09 -7.92 5.54
CA ASN A 225 -16.42 -7.85 4.93
C ASN A 225 -16.39 -7.74 3.39
N ALA A 226 -15.31 -7.23 2.80
CA ALA A 226 -15.12 -7.21 1.35
C ALA A 226 -15.13 -8.61 0.73
N PHE A 227 -14.76 -9.63 1.50
CA PHE A 227 -14.62 -11.01 1.06
C PHE A 227 -15.82 -11.90 1.41
N GLU A 228 -16.74 -11.44 2.23
CA GLU A 228 -17.92 -12.23 2.65
C GLU A 228 -18.71 -12.81 1.45
N PRO A 229 -19.00 -12.04 0.36
CA PRO A 229 -19.82 -12.56 -0.73
C PRO A 229 -19.18 -13.68 -1.53
N ILE A 230 -17.86 -13.80 -1.51
CA ILE A 230 -17.16 -14.87 -2.23
C ILE A 230 -16.99 -16.13 -1.38
N GLY A 231 -17.07 -16.01 -0.05
CA GLY A 231 -16.97 -17.14 0.89
C GLY A 231 -15.56 -17.70 1.07
N GLY A 232 -15.32 -18.39 2.19
CA GLY A 232 -14.00 -18.83 2.62
C GLY A 232 -13.25 -19.71 1.61
N ALA A 233 -13.91 -20.66 0.98
CA ALA A 233 -13.28 -21.53 -0.02
C ALA A 233 -12.72 -20.75 -1.22
N ASN A 234 -13.43 -19.73 -1.68
CA ASN A 234 -12.95 -18.88 -2.76
C ASN A 234 -11.85 -17.92 -2.31
N VAL A 235 -11.86 -17.47 -1.06
CA VAL A 235 -10.73 -16.72 -0.46
C VAL A 235 -9.46 -17.56 -0.46
N GLU A 236 -9.52 -18.81 0.01
CA GLU A 236 -8.38 -19.75 -0.04
C GLU A 236 -7.90 -19.99 -1.46
N ARG A 237 -8.84 -20.09 -2.42
CA ARG A 237 -8.51 -20.21 -3.84
C ARG A 237 -7.78 -18.98 -4.36
N MET A 238 -8.24 -17.78 -4.03
CA MET A 238 -7.55 -16.52 -4.37
C MET A 238 -6.13 -16.46 -3.78
N ILE A 239 -5.95 -16.88 -2.53
CA ILE A 239 -4.64 -16.94 -1.87
C ILE A 239 -3.70 -17.89 -2.61
N THR A 240 -4.20 -19.07 -3.02
CA THR A 240 -3.43 -20.08 -3.75
C THR A 240 -2.96 -19.52 -5.11
N ILE A 241 -3.87 -18.98 -5.90
CA ILE A 241 -3.54 -18.39 -7.23
C ILE A 241 -2.61 -17.19 -7.05
N GLY A 242 -2.92 -16.29 -6.11
CA GLY A 242 -2.10 -15.12 -5.80
C GLY A 242 -0.67 -15.49 -5.36
N GLY A 243 -0.52 -16.54 -4.56
CA GLY A 243 0.78 -17.08 -4.16
C GLY A 243 1.60 -17.58 -5.36
N ASN A 244 0.98 -18.23 -6.33
CA ASN A 244 1.64 -18.66 -7.57
C ASN A 244 2.08 -17.44 -8.41
N ILE A 245 1.24 -16.43 -8.50
CA ILE A 245 1.58 -15.16 -9.17
C ILE A 245 2.75 -14.47 -8.47
N ALA A 246 2.74 -14.37 -7.16
CA ALA A 246 3.82 -13.75 -6.40
C ALA A 246 5.16 -14.45 -6.63
N LYS A 247 5.18 -15.80 -6.65
CA LYS A 247 6.36 -16.59 -6.98
C LYS A 247 6.86 -16.30 -8.39
N ALA A 248 5.94 -16.21 -9.38
CA ALA A 248 6.28 -15.92 -10.77
C ALA A 248 6.84 -14.50 -10.94
N LEU A 249 6.23 -13.50 -10.31
CA LEU A 249 6.71 -12.12 -10.31
C LEU A 249 8.11 -12.01 -9.69
N ASN A 250 8.34 -12.69 -8.58
CA ASN A 250 9.65 -12.73 -7.94
C ASN A 250 10.72 -13.39 -8.84
N ALA A 251 10.38 -14.51 -9.47
CA ALA A 251 11.28 -15.19 -10.41
C ALA A 251 11.62 -14.34 -11.64
N ALA A 252 10.68 -13.50 -12.09
CA ALA A 252 10.87 -12.55 -13.18
C ALA A 252 11.61 -11.26 -12.75
N GLY A 253 12.00 -11.11 -11.49
CA GLY A 253 12.62 -9.90 -10.95
C GLY A 253 11.65 -8.70 -10.85
N LEU A 254 10.36 -8.94 -10.96
CA LEU A 254 9.30 -7.94 -10.86
C LEU A 254 8.65 -7.92 -9.45
N GLY A 255 9.05 -8.85 -8.59
CA GLY A 255 8.60 -8.90 -7.20
C GLY A 255 9.18 -7.76 -6.38
N LEU A 256 8.50 -7.42 -5.30
CA LEU A 256 9.06 -6.54 -4.29
C LEU A 256 10.24 -7.24 -3.61
N ALA A 257 11.29 -6.47 -3.29
CA ALA A 257 12.41 -6.99 -2.52
C ALA A 257 11.90 -7.63 -1.19
N PRO A 258 12.53 -8.70 -0.70
CA PRO A 258 12.03 -9.46 0.47
C PRO A 258 11.71 -8.60 1.70
N HIS A 259 12.44 -7.51 1.92
CA HIS A 259 12.18 -6.57 3.01
C HIS A 259 10.92 -5.69 2.81
N VAL A 260 10.33 -5.69 1.62
CA VAL A 260 9.07 -4.99 1.33
C VAL A 260 7.90 -5.98 1.37
N THR A 261 8.14 -7.27 1.11
CA THR A 261 7.12 -8.33 1.16
C THR A 261 6.84 -8.81 2.59
N ALA A 262 7.72 -8.56 3.55
CA ALA A 262 7.49 -8.86 4.97
C ALA A 262 6.26 -8.15 5.57
N PHE A 263 5.74 -7.11 4.91
CA PHE A 263 4.47 -6.47 5.27
C PHE A 263 3.21 -7.35 5.07
N ALA A 264 3.34 -8.46 4.36
CA ALA A 264 2.18 -9.29 3.99
C ALA A 264 2.05 -10.60 4.79
N THR A 265 3.02 -10.94 5.64
CA THR A 265 3.11 -12.26 6.26
C THR A 265 2.95 -12.29 7.78
N ASP A 266 2.78 -11.15 8.44
CA ASP A 266 2.68 -11.10 9.91
C ASP A 266 1.27 -11.45 10.46
N GLY A 267 0.46 -12.13 9.69
CA GLY A 267 -0.90 -12.53 10.07
C GLY A 267 -1.26 -14.00 9.82
N ALA A 268 -0.30 -14.88 9.50
CA ALA A 268 -0.58 -16.31 9.46
C ALA A 268 -0.09 -16.99 10.74
N PRO A 269 -0.93 -17.84 11.39
CA PRO A 269 -0.55 -18.61 12.59
C PRO A 269 0.58 -19.59 12.31
#